data_17561d8906310805960ae7a72c412717
#
_entry.id   17561d8906310805960ae7a72c412717
#
_cell.length_a   1.000
_cell.length_b   1.000
_cell.length_c   1.000
_cell.angle_alpha   90.00
_cell.angle_beta   90.00
_cell.angle_gamma   90.00
#
_symmetry.space_group_name_H-M   'P 1'
#
loop_
_entity.id
_entity.type
_entity.pdbx_description
1 polymer ?
#
loop_
_entity_poly.entity_id
_entity_poly.type
_entity_poly.pdbx_seq_one_letter_code
_entity_poly.pdbx_strand_id
1 'polypeptide(L)'
;MTAVAPGPSSSESPPPAAGEGTSIGVSARWARWAWWLVLAVLAVAAIAVGQHPRRGVDFRVYLMAAERFWEATDIYRLSDGHMPFKYAPITAPLFLPFTLLPARAAVALWNLGSIAALAAVARLTMRATPSSGEATPWAWAPALTTLALLPAFTFELFYGQVDAVILLLILLCTLGAERGQVWRPGAAFAVAFLLKPPAALVGLFFLWRRHWRVIGATAVVGGMLTLPTLARYGWDGTLVQFQLWSDTLARTTPPWALQSNTQGLPTVLLALVYPPDTVVPPGDMSLAQAVAMVLFVAAVVWARPGPADLIAVCCLGVTLLSPLAWRANYVLAWPLIRAAVESRHRPNLVLVALIALTGVLVSDSGLGAEWSRHVLLWRPFALVYTALLIVLLSQMRRMGAPRAVADADAVSRLPRCFGGGLAP
;
A
#
# COMPACT_ATOMS: atom_id res chain seq x y z
N MET A 1 -47.85 -53.58 45.65
CA MET A 1 -46.39 -53.74 45.54
C MET A 1 -46.00 -53.40 44.10
N THR A 2 -45.58 -52.16 43.88
CA THR A 2 -45.14 -51.64 42.60
C THR A 2 -43.65 -51.36 42.68
N ALA A 3 -42.90 -52.11 41.91
CA ALA A 3 -41.42 -52.02 41.87
C ALA A 3 -41.00 -50.77 41.05
N VAL A 4 -40.19 -49.92 41.67
CA VAL A 4 -39.57 -48.75 41.05
C VAL A 4 -38.27 -49.24 40.34
N ALA A 5 -38.15 -48.96 39.04
CA ALA A 5 -36.95 -49.24 38.25
C ALA A 5 -35.85 -48.19 38.55
N PRO A 6 -34.56 -48.54 38.60
CA PRO A 6 -33.48 -47.60 38.77
C PRO A 6 -33.21 -46.78 37.48
N GLY A 7 -33.04 -45.47 37.64
CA GLY A 7 -32.71 -44.53 36.57
C GLY A 7 -31.29 -44.70 36.00
N PRO A 8 -31.04 -44.20 34.79
CA PRO A 8 -29.75 -44.38 34.11
C PRO A 8 -28.61 -43.56 34.76
N SER A 9 -27.48 -44.22 34.96
CA SER A 9 -26.23 -43.67 35.47
C SER A 9 -25.72 -42.52 34.57
N SER A 10 -25.45 -41.39 35.19
CA SER A 10 -24.74 -40.25 34.57
C SER A 10 -23.36 -40.69 34.06
N SER A 11 -23.20 -40.71 32.74
CA SER A 11 -21.89 -40.87 32.10
C SER A 11 -21.09 -39.58 32.29
N GLU A 12 -20.11 -39.62 33.19
CA GLU A 12 -19.08 -38.59 33.30
C GLU A 12 -18.31 -38.51 31.99
N SER A 13 -18.36 -37.33 31.32
CA SER A 13 -17.53 -37.05 30.16
C SER A 13 -16.06 -36.96 30.59
N PRO A 14 -15.13 -37.60 29.85
CA PRO A 14 -13.72 -37.52 30.20
C PRO A 14 -13.22 -36.06 30.17
N PRO A 15 -12.33 -35.68 31.12
CA PRO A 15 -11.77 -34.32 31.15
C PRO A 15 -11.04 -34.02 29.83
N PRO A 16 -11.09 -32.80 29.32
CA PRO A 16 -10.41 -32.42 28.09
C PRO A 16 -8.90 -32.63 28.26
N ALA A 17 -8.29 -33.23 27.25
CA ALA A 17 -6.86 -33.55 27.22
C ALA A 17 -6.01 -32.28 27.42
N ALA A 18 -5.26 -32.20 28.49
CA ALA A 18 -4.49 -31.02 28.94
C ALA A 18 -3.27 -30.66 28.04
N GLY A 19 -3.15 -31.25 26.84
CA GLY A 19 -1.96 -31.10 25.98
C GLY A 19 -2.04 -30.06 24.84
N GLU A 20 -3.23 -29.68 24.40
CA GLU A 20 -3.35 -28.86 23.17
C GLU A 20 -3.22 -27.34 23.42
N GLY A 21 -3.50 -26.83 24.61
CA GLY A 21 -3.45 -25.40 24.90
C GLY A 21 -2.05 -24.79 24.97
N THR A 22 -1.03 -25.58 25.28
CA THR A 22 0.34 -25.09 25.48
C THR A 22 1.12 -24.91 24.17
N SER A 23 0.88 -25.73 23.16
CA SER A 23 1.58 -25.67 21.86
C SER A 23 1.16 -24.46 21.03
N ILE A 24 -0.11 -24.07 21.05
CA ILE A 24 -0.64 -22.91 20.32
C ILE A 24 -0.06 -21.61 20.89
N GLY A 25 0.05 -21.50 22.21
CA GLY A 25 0.63 -20.33 22.90
C GLY A 25 2.12 -20.11 22.58
N VAL A 26 2.89 -21.17 22.49
CA VAL A 26 4.33 -21.14 22.15
C VAL A 26 4.52 -20.67 20.70
N SER A 27 3.77 -21.24 19.75
CA SER A 27 3.84 -20.85 18.32
C SER A 27 3.50 -19.37 18.09
N ALA A 28 2.47 -18.85 18.74
CA ALA A 28 2.07 -17.46 18.64
C ALA A 28 3.12 -16.48 19.24
N ARG A 29 3.83 -16.91 20.29
CA ARG A 29 4.93 -16.13 20.88
C ARG A 29 6.11 -16.02 19.92
N TRP A 30 6.54 -17.13 19.31
CA TRP A 30 7.63 -17.15 18.34
C TRP A 30 7.30 -16.33 17.09
N ALA A 31 6.06 -16.42 16.60
CA ALA A 31 5.60 -15.61 15.47
C ALA A 31 5.70 -14.11 15.75
N ARG A 32 5.33 -13.67 16.96
CA ARG A 32 5.49 -12.26 17.36
C ARG A 32 6.96 -11.84 17.44
N TRP A 33 7.82 -12.69 17.99
CA TRP A 33 9.26 -12.40 18.00
C TRP A 33 9.85 -12.33 16.60
N ALA A 34 9.49 -13.26 15.71
CA ALA A 34 9.90 -13.21 14.31
C ALA A 34 9.47 -11.90 13.62
N TRP A 35 8.23 -11.46 13.86
CA TRP A 35 7.75 -10.18 13.36
C TRP A 35 8.56 -8.99 13.86
N TRP A 36 8.82 -8.92 15.16
CA TRP A 36 9.65 -7.85 15.72
C TRP A 36 11.09 -7.89 15.22
N LEU A 37 11.64 -9.08 15.00
CA LEU A 37 12.97 -9.25 14.42
C LEU A 37 13.00 -8.71 12.98
N VAL A 38 12.00 -9.02 12.16
CA VAL A 38 11.89 -8.47 10.79
C VAL A 38 11.85 -6.95 10.82
N LEU A 39 11.04 -6.35 11.70
CA LEU A 39 10.99 -4.89 11.84
C LEU A 39 12.33 -4.30 12.33
N ALA A 40 13.00 -4.97 13.27
CA ALA A 40 14.30 -4.52 13.77
C ALA A 40 15.37 -4.57 12.68
N VAL A 41 15.41 -5.62 11.87
CA VAL A 41 16.33 -5.72 10.72
C VAL A 41 16.05 -4.62 9.70
N LEU A 42 14.79 -4.37 9.38
CA LEU A 42 14.41 -3.27 8.48
C LEU A 42 14.78 -1.90 9.09
N ALA A 43 14.64 -1.71 10.41
CA ALA A 43 15.03 -0.45 11.08
C ALA A 43 16.55 -0.23 11.04
N VAL A 44 17.34 -1.27 11.24
CA VAL A 44 18.80 -1.21 11.08
C VAL A 44 19.16 -0.87 9.63
N ALA A 45 18.51 -1.52 8.65
CA ALA A 45 18.71 -1.22 7.24
C ALA A 45 18.31 0.22 6.90
N ALA A 46 17.22 0.75 7.46
CA ALA A 46 16.77 2.13 7.30
C ALA A 46 17.83 3.14 7.76
N ILE A 47 18.44 2.91 8.92
CA ILE A 47 19.51 3.76 9.46
C ILE A 47 20.75 3.64 8.57
N ALA A 48 21.17 2.43 8.20
CA ALA A 48 22.34 2.20 7.36
C ALA A 48 22.20 2.86 5.97
N VAL A 49 21.01 2.75 5.36
CA VAL A 49 20.70 3.44 4.09
C VAL A 49 20.78 4.95 4.26
N GLY A 50 20.26 5.51 5.35
CA GLY A 50 20.31 6.95 5.62
C GLY A 50 21.74 7.50 5.73
N GLN A 51 22.69 6.70 6.22
CA GLN A 51 24.09 7.12 6.32
C GLN A 51 24.82 7.14 4.97
N HIS A 52 24.30 6.42 3.96
CA HIS A 52 24.97 6.33 2.66
C HIS A 52 24.68 7.56 1.79
N PRO A 53 25.70 8.28 1.25
CA PRO A 53 25.52 9.55 0.55
C PRO A 53 24.72 9.43 -0.77
N ARG A 54 24.71 8.26 -1.38
CA ARG A 54 24.01 7.99 -2.65
C ARG A 54 22.66 7.26 -2.49
N ARG A 55 22.14 7.15 -1.28
CA ARG A 55 20.87 6.49 -0.98
C ARG A 55 19.82 7.51 -0.54
N GLY A 56 18.54 7.09 -0.47
CA GLY A 56 17.44 7.99 -0.16
C GLY A 56 17.25 9.06 -1.23
N VAL A 57 17.48 8.70 -2.48
CA VAL A 57 17.57 9.67 -3.59
C VAL A 57 16.26 10.42 -3.78
N ASP A 58 15.13 9.70 -3.79
CA ASP A 58 13.82 10.32 -3.99
C ASP A 58 13.46 11.20 -2.79
N PHE A 59 13.78 10.76 -1.57
CA PHE A 59 13.55 11.61 -0.40
C PHE A 59 14.38 12.90 -0.43
N ARG A 60 15.60 12.86 -0.99
CA ARG A 60 16.41 14.07 -1.19
C ARG A 60 15.77 15.02 -2.21
N VAL A 61 15.09 14.48 -3.23
CA VAL A 61 14.31 15.30 -4.17
C VAL A 61 13.15 15.99 -3.42
N TYR A 62 12.53 15.32 -2.44
CA TYR A 62 11.47 15.93 -1.63
C TYR A 62 12.01 17.04 -0.73
N LEU A 63 13.19 16.85 -0.13
CA LEU A 63 13.86 17.90 0.65
C LEU A 63 14.19 19.12 -0.21
N MET A 64 14.78 18.91 -1.39
CA MET A 64 15.10 19.99 -2.33
C MET A 64 13.84 20.76 -2.77
N ALA A 65 12.72 20.05 -3.02
CA ALA A 65 11.44 20.69 -3.34
C ALA A 65 10.92 21.52 -2.16
N ALA A 66 11.08 21.05 -0.92
CA ALA A 66 10.68 21.78 0.29
C ALA A 66 11.55 23.03 0.53
N GLU A 67 12.85 22.93 0.32
CA GLU A 67 13.78 24.08 0.40
C GLU A 67 13.40 25.17 -0.62
N ARG A 68 13.19 24.78 -1.88
CA ARG A 68 12.73 25.69 -2.95
C ARG A 68 11.39 26.34 -2.63
N PHE A 69 10.47 25.54 -2.08
CA PHE A 69 9.20 26.07 -1.58
C PHE A 69 9.43 27.13 -0.51
N TRP A 70 10.31 26.87 0.46
CA TRP A 70 10.63 27.83 1.51
C TRP A 70 11.28 29.10 0.98
N GLU A 71 12.12 28.99 -0.03
CA GLU A 71 12.78 30.11 -0.70
C GLU A 71 11.88 30.86 -1.69
N ALA A 72 10.63 30.38 -1.94
CA ALA A 72 9.72 30.89 -2.97
C ALA A 72 10.33 30.87 -4.38
N THR A 73 11.16 29.88 -4.68
CA THR A 73 11.74 29.70 -6.02
C THR A 73 11.00 28.56 -6.75
N ASP A 74 11.26 28.37 -8.06
CA ASP A 74 10.62 27.32 -8.83
C ASP A 74 10.96 25.95 -8.26
N ILE A 75 9.89 25.21 -7.88
CA ILE A 75 10.00 23.85 -7.34
C ILE A 75 10.51 22.89 -8.42
N TYR A 76 10.07 23.09 -9.67
CA TYR A 76 10.34 22.23 -10.81
C TYR A 76 11.35 22.92 -11.74
N ARG A 77 12.49 22.27 -11.95
CA ARG A 77 13.57 22.80 -12.79
C ARG A 77 14.03 21.78 -13.81
N LEU A 78 14.25 22.21 -15.04
CA LEU A 78 14.86 21.36 -16.09
C LEU A 78 16.25 20.86 -15.70
N SER A 79 17.00 21.65 -14.95
CA SER A 79 18.32 21.31 -14.43
C SER A 79 18.33 20.12 -13.47
N ASP A 80 17.17 19.69 -12.94
CA ASP A 80 17.06 18.51 -12.07
C ASP A 80 17.31 17.20 -12.83
N GLY A 81 17.38 17.27 -14.16
CA GLY A 81 17.71 16.16 -15.04
C GLY A 81 16.71 15.01 -14.93
N HIS A 82 17.23 13.83 -14.60
CA HIS A 82 16.44 12.59 -14.53
C HIS A 82 15.74 12.36 -13.18
N MET A 83 15.92 13.26 -12.21
CA MET A 83 15.37 13.15 -10.84
C MET A 83 14.48 14.35 -10.47
N PRO A 84 13.45 14.66 -11.26
CA PRO A 84 12.58 15.78 -10.99
C PRO A 84 11.62 15.45 -9.85
N PHE A 85 11.20 16.48 -9.11
CA PHE A 85 10.07 16.35 -8.18
C PHE A 85 8.78 16.11 -8.99
N LYS A 86 8.08 15.01 -8.74
CA LYS A 86 6.90 14.59 -9.52
C LYS A 86 5.56 14.78 -8.81
N TYR A 87 5.56 15.22 -7.56
CA TYR A 87 4.34 15.46 -6.80
C TYR A 87 3.80 16.87 -7.04
N ALA A 88 2.52 17.09 -6.73
CA ALA A 88 1.91 18.41 -6.84
C ALA A 88 2.62 19.44 -5.93
N PRO A 89 2.67 20.74 -6.30
CA PRO A 89 3.42 21.77 -5.55
C PRO A 89 2.96 21.88 -4.09
N ILE A 90 1.69 21.63 -3.82
CA ILE A 90 1.10 21.65 -2.48
C ILE A 90 1.61 20.52 -1.55
N THR A 91 2.40 19.58 -2.05
CA THR A 91 3.02 18.53 -1.23
C THR A 91 4.39 18.92 -0.71
N ALA A 92 5.08 19.87 -1.33
CA ALA A 92 6.41 20.31 -0.90
C ALA A 92 6.45 20.78 0.57
N PRO A 93 5.46 21.55 1.07
CA PRO A 93 5.40 21.95 2.49
C PRO A 93 5.39 20.79 3.48
N LEU A 94 4.91 19.60 3.10
CA LEU A 94 4.86 18.44 3.99
C LEU A 94 6.25 17.94 4.41
N PHE A 95 7.27 18.25 3.61
CA PHE A 95 8.65 17.83 3.85
C PHE A 95 9.50 18.90 4.54
N LEU A 96 8.96 20.13 4.77
CA LEU A 96 9.66 21.21 5.45
C LEU A 96 10.27 20.83 6.82
N PRO A 97 9.57 20.08 7.70
CA PRO A 97 10.16 19.73 8.99
C PRO A 97 11.47 18.95 8.88
N PHE A 98 11.66 18.22 7.78
CA PHE A 98 12.86 17.42 7.55
C PHE A 98 14.05 18.25 7.05
N THR A 99 13.84 19.45 6.49
CA THR A 99 14.93 20.35 6.08
C THR A 99 15.68 20.94 7.26
N LEU A 100 15.12 20.86 8.47
CA LEU A 100 15.79 21.27 9.72
C LEU A 100 16.88 20.26 10.16
N LEU A 101 16.95 19.10 9.53
CA LEU A 101 17.87 18.04 9.86
C LEU A 101 18.97 17.92 8.79
N PRO A 102 20.19 17.48 9.15
CA PRO A 102 21.16 17.06 8.15
C PRO A 102 20.54 15.98 7.24
N ALA A 103 20.76 16.05 5.92
CA ALA A 103 20.12 15.19 4.94
C ALA A 103 20.21 13.68 5.27
N ARG A 104 21.33 13.21 5.85
CA ARG A 104 21.47 11.80 6.28
C ARG A 104 20.51 11.44 7.43
N ALA A 105 20.37 12.33 8.40
CA ALA A 105 19.44 12.13 9.52
C ALA A 105 17.99 12.20 9.04
N ALA A 106 17.66 13.11 8.13
CA ALA A 106 16.34 13.24 7.53
C ALA A 106 15.94 11.95 6.77
N VAL A 107 16.83 11.39 5.93
CA VAL A 107 16.58 10.10 5.23
C VAL A 107 16.39 8.96 6.22
N ALA A 108 17.24 8.85 7.25
CA ALA A 108 17.11 7.81 8.27
C ALA A 108 15.78 7.91 9.02
N LEU A 109 15.39 9.12 9.44
CA LEU A 109 14.13 9.37 10.15
C LEU A 109 12.92 9.06 9.26
N TRP A 110 12.97 9.46 7.99
CA TRP A 110 11.91 9.12 7.00
C TRP A 110 11.74 7.62 6.85
N ASN A 111 12.83 6.89 6.64
CA ASN A 111 12.82 5.45 6.50
C ASN A 111 12.33 4.74 7.78
N LEU A 112 12.71 5.21 8.96
CA LEU A 112 12.16 4.72 10.24
C LEU A 112 10.66 5.00 10.33
N GLY A 113 10.19 6.15 9.83
CA GLY A 113 8.77 6.47 9.69
C GLY A 113 8.04 5.47 8.79
N SER A 114 8.64 5.07 7.67
CA SER A 114 8.09 4.04 6.76
C SER A 114 7.93 2.68 7.47
N ILE A 115 8.90 2.30 8.31
CA ILE A 115 8.81 1.05 9.09
C ILE A 115 7.75 1.16 10.21
N ALA A 116 7.65 2.31 10.86
CA ALA A 116 6.58 2.57 11.84
C ALA A 116 5.20 2.52 11.15
N ALA A 117 5.08 3.05 9.93
CA ALA A 117 3.87 2.95 9.12
C ALA A 117 3.53 1.48 8.82
N LEU A 118 4.50 0.65 8.43
CA LEU A 118 4.30 -0.79 8.23
C LEU A 118 3.83 -1.49 9.51
N ALA A 119 4.43 -1.18 10.66
CA ALA A 119 4.00 -1.73 11.95
C ALA A 119 2.54 -1.33 12.28
N ALA A 120 2.17 -0.09 11.98
CA ALA A 120 0.79 0.39 12.13
C ALA A 120 -0.17 -0.32 11.16
N VAL A 121 0.21 -0.51 9.89
CA VAL A 121 -0.53 -1.29 8.89
C VAL A 121 -0.81 -2.69 9.40
N ALA A 122 0.21 -3.41 9.87
CA ALA A 122 0.04 -4.76 10.40
C ALA A 122 -0.94 -4.79 11.59
N ARG A 123 -0.85 -3.81 12.50
CA ARG A 123 -1.79 -3.69 13.64
C ARG A 123 -3.22 -3.40 13.20
N LEU A 124 -3.41 -2.49 12.25
CA LEU A 124 -4.73 -2.11 11.75
C LEU A 124 -5.41 -3.27 11.05
N THR A 125 -4.68 -4.00 10.22
CA THR A 125 -5.21 -5.16 9.48
C THR A 125 -5.51 -6.35 10.40
N MET A 126 -4.70 -6.62 11.43
CA MET A 126 -4.99 -7.66 12.43
C MET A 126 -6.28 -7.39 13.22
N ARG A 127 -6.60 -6.11 13.48
CA ARG A 127 -7.82 -5.71 14.20
C ARG A 127 -9.06 -5.68 13.31
N ALA A 128 -8.87 -5.56 12.00
CA ALA A 128 -9.96 -5.50 11.05
C ALA A 128 -10.46 -6.89 10.60
N THR A 129 -9.70 -7.96 10.89
CA THR A 129 -10.13 -9.33 10.60
C THR A 129 -11.19 -9.73 11.62
N PRO A 130 -12.44 -10.07 11.19
CA PRO A 130 -13.45 -10.54 12.12
C PRO A 130 -12.99 -11.84 12.76
N SER A 131 -13.10 -11.93 14.07
CA SER A 131 -13.10 -13.19 14.78
C SER A 131 -14.45 -13.91 14.56
N SER A 132 -14.72 -14.30 13.30
CA SER A 132 -15.73 -15.32 13.04
C SER A 132 -15.20 -16.60 13.66
N GLY A 133 -15.85 -17.07 14.71
CA GLY A 133 -15.49 -18.06 15.74
C GLY A 133 -14.65 -19.28 15.42
N GLU A 134 -14.04 -19.41 14.25
CA GLU A 134 -13.35 -20.63 13.81
C GLU A 134 -11.90 -20.44 13.30
N ALA A 135 -11.42 -19.24 13.07
CA ALA A 135 -10.02 -19.04 12.67
C ALA A 135 -9.37 -17.88 13.42
N THR A 136 -8.59 -18.19 14.44
CA THR A 136 -7.63 -17.23 15.00
C THR A 136 -6.70 -16.76 13.87
N PRO A 137 -6.51 -15.43 13.71
CA PRO A 137 -5.58 -14.90 12.71
C PRO A 137 -4.23 -15.61 12.83
N TRP A 138 -3.70 -16.07 11.71
CA TRP A 138 -2.43 -16.78 11.76
C TRP A 138 -1.32 -15.83 12.21
N ALA A 139 -0.77 -16.09 13.39
CA ALA A 139 0.22 -15.21 14.04
C ALA A 139 1.46 -14.94 13.17
N TRP A 140 1.79 -15.86 12.25
CA TRP A 140 2.92 -15.75 11.32
C TRP A 140 2.62 -14.87 10.09
N ALA A 141 1.35 -14.57 9.80
CA ALA A 141 0.97 -13.86 8.58
C ALA A 141 1.70 -12.51 8.40
N PRO A 142 1.85 -11.63 9.41
CA PRO A 142 2.58 -10.37 9.24
C PRO A 142 4.05 -10.58 8.87
N ALA A 143 4.73 -11.53 9.51
CA ALA A 143 6.13 -11.82 9.22
C ALA A 143 6.30 -12.40 7.82
N LEU A 144 5.52 -13.40 7.45
CA LEU A 144 5.58 -14.03 6.14
C LEU A 144 5.21 -13.08 5.01
N THR A 145 4.18 -12.25 5.20
CA THR A 145 3.79 -11.21 4.24
C THR A 145 4.93 -10.22 4.00
N THR A 146 5.57 -9.76 5.08
CA THR A 146 6.66 -8.79 4.96
C THR A 146 7.91 -9.44 4.36
N LEU A 147 8.21 -10.69 4.69
CA LEU A 147 9.31 -11.44 4.06
C LEU A 147 9.05 -11.68 2.57
N ALA A 148 7.82 -11.98 2.16
CA ALA A 148 7.46 -12.11 0.75
C ALA A 148 7.65 -10.79 -0.02
N LEU A 149 7.43 -9.66 0.63
CA LEU A 149 7.60 -8.31 0.07
C LEU A 149 8.95 -7.68 0.43
N LEU A 150 9.89 -8.42 1.03
CA LEU A 150 11.18 -7.88 1.46
C LEU A 150 11.93 -7.15 0.34
N PRO A 151 11.96 -7.65 -0.92
CA PRO A 151 12.58 -6.92 -2.03
C PRO A 151 11.92 -5.55 -2.29
N ALA A 152 10.59 -5.46 -2.21
CA ALA A 152 9.89 -4.18 -2.38
C ALA A 152 10.23 -3.20 -1.24
N PHE A 153 10.25 -3.67 0.01
CA PHE A 153 10.67 -2.86 1.16
C PHE A 153 12.14 -2.43 1.06
N THR A 154 13.02 -3.28 0.53
CA THR A 154 14.42 -2.90 0.31
C THR A 154 14.52 -1.72 -0.66
N PHE A 155 13.76 -1.73 -1.77
CA PHE A 155 13.70 -0.60 -2.70
C PHE A 155 13.02 0.63 -2.09
N GLU A 156 11.95 0.45 -1.32
CA GLU A 156 11.28 1.53 -0.57
C GLU A 156 12.27 2.31 0.27
N LEU A 157 13.07 1.61 1.10
CA LEU A 157 14.08 2.22 1.95
C LEU A 157 15.25 2.78 1.15
N PHE A 158 15.70 2.06 0.11
CA PHE A 158 16.83 2.45 -0.71
C PHE A 158 16.63 3.79 -1.41
N TYR A 159 15.42 4.03 -1.93
CA TYR A 159 15.06 5.28 -2.60
C TYR A 159 14.48 6.32 -1.63
N GLY A 160 13.98 5.91 -0.47
CA GLY A 160 13.25 6.79 0.46
C GLY A 160 11.86 7.14 -0.07
N GLN A 161 11.13 6.11 -0.54
CA GLN A 161 9.81 6.25 -1.15
C GLN A 161 8.71 6.59 -0.12
N VAL A 162 7.52 6.90 -0.61
CA VAL A 162 6.35 7.29 0.20
C VAL A 162 5.32 6.15 0.37
N ASP A 163 5.54 4.99 -0.26
CA ASP A 163 4.48 3.99 -0.44
C ASP A 163 4.03 3.33 0.86
N ALA A 164 4.92 3.12 1.82
CA ALA A 164 4.55 2.63 3.14
C ALA A 164 3.64 3.61 3.90
N VAL A 165 3.91 4.92 3.76
CA VAL A 165 3.07 5.98 4.33
C VAL A 165 1.72 6.04 3.60
N ILE A 166 1.71 5.96 2.27
CA ILE A 166 0.49 5.89 1.46
C ILE A 166 -0.37 4.69 1.87
N LEU A 167 0.22 3.52 2.05
CA LEU A 167 -0.49 2.33 2.51
C LEU A 167 -1.18 2.57 3.87
N LEU A 168 -0.46 3.16 4.82
CA LEU A 168 -1.04 3.53 6.12
C LEU A 168 -2.20 4.51 5.96
N LEU A 169 -2.04 5.56 5.14
CA LEU A 169 -3.07 6.56 4.89
C LEU A 169 -4.32 5.93 4.23
N ILE A 170 -4.14 5.02 3.27
CA ILE A 170 -5.25 4.28 2.65
C ILE A 170 -6.01 3.46 3.70
N LEU A 171 -5.33 2.76 4.59
CA LEU A 171 -6.00 1.99 5.65
C LEU A 171 -6.68 2.90 6.66
N LEU A 172 -6.07 4.01 7.05
CA LEU A 172 -6.67 4.98 7.96
C LEU A 172 -7.94 5.60 7.37
N CYS A 173 -7.91 5.96 6.08
CA CYS A 173 -9.07 6.58 5.45
C CYS A 173 -10.20 5.57 5.23
N THR A 174 -9.92 4.37 4.75
CA THR A 174 -10.95 3.36 4.46
C THR A 174 -11.55 2.78 5.74
N LEU A 175 -10.72 2.31 6.69
CA LEU A 175 -11.19 1.78 7.97
C LEU A 175 -11.85 2.85 8.85
N GLY A 176 -11.40 4.10 8.78
CA GLY A 176 -12.03 5.22 9.48
C GLY A 176 -13.41 5.54 8.90
N ALA A 177 -13.58 5.52 7.58
CA ALA A 177 -14.85 5.72 6.90
C ALA A 177 -15.87 4.64 7.28
N GLU A 178 -15.47 3.36 7.30
CA GLU A 178 -16.32 2.25 7.74
C GLU A 178 -16.77 2.39 9.22
N ARG A 179 -16.01 3.11 10.04
CA ARG A 179 -16.38 3.45 11.43
C ARG A 179 -17.24 4.72 11.54
N GLY A 180 -17.72 5.26 10.42
CA GLY A 180 -18.55 6.47 10.38
C GLY A 180 -17.79 7.77 10.61
N GLN A 181 -16.45 7.77 10.67
CA GLN A 181 -15.65 8.98 10.73
C GLN A 181 -15.67 9.71 9.40
N VAL A 182 -15.53 11.03 9.41
CA VAL A 182 -15.59 11.86 8.20
C VAL A 182 -14.28 12.63 7.97
N TRP A 183 -13.91 13.50 8.90
CA TRP A 183 -12.78 14.42 8.70
C TRP A 183 -11.40 13.75 8.69
N ARG A 184 -11.14 12.82 9.61
CA ARG A 184 -9.87 12.06 9.65
C ARG A 184 -9.66 11.21 8.39
N PRO A 185 -10.65 10.39 7.94
CA PRO A 185 -10.58 9.71 6.65
C PRO A 185 -10.39 10.66 5.48
N GLY A 186 -11.14 11.78 5.43
CA GLY A 186 -11.02 12.77 4.38
C GLY A 186 -9.62 13.37 4.32
N ALA A 187 -9.04 13.72 5.46
CA ALA A 187 -7.67 14.24 5.54
C ALA A 187 -6.63 13.20 5.09
N ALA A 188 -6.74 11.95 5.58
CA ALA A 188 -5.83 10.88 5.20
C ALA A 188 -5.89 10.61 3.69
N PHE A 189 -7.09 10.60 3.10
CA PHE A 189 -7.25 10.41 1.66
C PHE A 189 -6.74 11.60 0.84
N ALA A 190 -6.97 12.85 1.29
CA ALA A 190 -6.43 14.04 0.63
C ALA A 190 -4.90 13.96 0.56
N VAL A 191 -4.22 13.66 1.69
CA VAL A 191 -2.76 13.55 1.72
C VAL A 191 -2.28 12.39 0.85
N ALA A 192 -2.93 11.22 0.90
CA ALA A 192 -2.56 10.07 0.08
C ALA A 192 -2.67 10.38 -1.42
N PHE A 193 -3.76 11.02 -1.84
CA PHE A 193 -3.99 11.43 -3.24
C PHE A 193 -2.96 12.46 -3.71
N LEU A 194 -2.65 13.45 -2.87
CA LEU A 194 -1.69 14.49 -3.21
C LEU A 194 -0.25 13.95 -3.32
N LEU A 195 0.14 13.05 -2.42
CA LEU A 195 1.44 12.39 -2.49
C LEU A 195 1.53 11.38 -3.64
N LYS A 196 0.43 10.73 -4.00
CA LYS A 196 0.41 9.74 -5.07
C LYS A 196 -0.93 9.73 -5.80
N PRO A 197 -1.07 10.47 -6.92
CA PRO A 197 -2.33 10.58 -7.66
C PRO A 197 -3.03 9.25 -7.99
N PRO A 198 -2.34 8.13 -8.30
CA PRO A 198 -2.99 6.82 -8.47
C PRO A 198 -3.77 6.35 -7.23
N ALA A 199 -3.52 6.89 -6.03
CA ALA A 199 -4.33 6.62 -4.84
C ALA A 199 -5.80 7.09 -5.00
N ALA A 200 -6.12 7.91 -6.02
CA ALA A 200 -7.49 8.23 -6.44
C ALA A 200 -8.36 6.98 -6.63
N LEU A 201 -7.75 5.83 -6.98
CA LEU A 201 -8.44 4.55 -7.09
C LEU A 201 -9.21 4.18 -5.81
N VAL A 202 -8.73 4.59 -4.64
CA VAL A 202 -9.42 4.41 -3.36
C VAL A 202 -10.74 5.20 -3.31
N GLY A 203 -10.89 6.22 -4.14
CA GLY A 203 -12.16 6.91 -4.37
C GLY A 203 -13.26 5.97 -4.82
N LEU A 204 -12.95 4.91 -5.59
CA LEU A 204 -13.92 3.87 -5.97
C LEU A 204 -14.49 3.14 -4.74
N PHE A 205 -13.67 2.90 -3.71
CA PHE A 205 -14.15 2.36 -2.44
C PHE A 205 -15.19 3.28 -1.79
N PHE A 206 -14.91 4.58 -1.71
CA PHE A 206 -15.85 5.55 -1.14
C PHE A 206 -17.13 5.69 -1.96
N LEU A 207 -17.03 5.68 -3.30
CA LEU A 207 -18.19 5.68 -4.20
C LEU A 207 -19.04 4.41 -4.03
N TRP A 208 -18.41 3.24 -4.02
CA TRP A 208 -19.07 1.95 -3.84
C TRP A 208 -19.78 1.83 -2.50
N ARG A 209 -19.11 2.31 -1.41
CA ARG A 209 -19.64 2.30 -0.05
C ARG A 209 -20.52 3.52 0.29
N ARG A 210 -20.70 4.46 -0.67
CA ARG A 210 -21.51 5.69 -0.53
C ARG A 210 -21.02 6.61 0.60
N HIS A 211 -19.73 6.68 0.85
CA HIS A 211 -19.12 7.58 1.84
C HIS A 211 -18.99 9.02 1.34
N TRP A 212 -20.09 9.63 0.86
CA TRP A 212 -20.10 10.97 0.22
C TRP A 212 -19.53 12.07 1.12
N ARG A 213 -19.78 11.98 2.43
CA ARG A 213 -19.26 12.95 3.41
C ARG A 213 -17.73 12.91 3.48
N VAL A 214 -17.12 11.73 3.35
CA VAL A 214 -15.66 11.58 3.31
C VAL A 214 -15.10 12.23 2.04
N ILE A 215 -15.75 12.03 0.90
CA ILE A 215 -15.35 12.67 -0.37
C ILE A 215 -15.42 14.19 -0.23
N GLY A 216 -16.50 14.73 0.34
CA GLY A 216 -16.62 16.17 0.62
C GLY A 216 -15.51 16.67 1.57
N ALA A 217 -15.25 15.96 2.65
CA ALA A 217 -14.16 16.31 3.59
C ALA A 217 -12.79 16.26 2.91
N THR A 218 -12.57 15.29 2.00
CA THR A 218 -11.33 15.22 1.20
C THR A 218 -11.14 16.47 0.34
N ALA A 219 -12.19 16.92 -0.33
CA ALA A 219 -12.13 18.14 -1.15
C ALA A 219 -11.83 19.37 -0.30
N VAL A 220 -12.49 19.52 0.87
CA VAL A 220 -12.24 20.63 1.79
C VAL A 220 -10.80 20.61 2.31
N VAL A 221 -10.33 19.48 2.81
CA VAL A 221 -8.94 19.36 3.32
C VAL A 221 -7.93 19.55 2.18
N GLY A 222 -8.17 19.00 1.00
CA GLY A 222 -7.33 19.23 -0.18
C GLY A 222 -7.23 20.72 -0.52
N GLY A 223 -8.37 21.43 -0.50
CA GLY A 223 -8.39 22.88 -0.63
C GLY A 223 -7.58 23.61 0.45
N MET A 224 -7.71 23.19 1.72
CA MET A 224 -6.92 23.78 2.81
C MET A 224 -5.41 23.52 2.65
N LEU A 225 -5.01 22.37 2.13
CA LEU A 225 -3.60 22.04 1.89
C LEU A 225 -2.99 22.88 0.75
N THR A 226 -3.80 23.58 -0.06
CA THR A 226 -3.28 24.55 -1.05
C THR A 226 -2.89 25.89 -0.42
N LEU A 227 -3.44 26.23 0.76
CA LEU A 227 -3.24 27.53 1.40
C LEU A 227 -1.76 27.88 1.65
N PRO A 228 -0.88 26.98 2.12
CA PRO A 228 0.53 27.29 2.26
C PRO A 228 1.19 27.70 0.95
N THR A 229 0.80 27.05 -0.17
CA THR A 229 1.35 27.36 -1.49
C THR A 229 0.83 28.73 -1.98
N LEU A 230 -0.46 29.00 -1.79
CA LEU A 230 -1.04 30.33 -2.07
C LEU A 230 -0.40 31.42 -1.24
N ALA A 231 -0.16 31.19 0.05
CA ALA A 231 0.48 32.17 0.91
C ALA A 231 1.94 32.44 0.51
N ARG A 232 2.62 31.44 -0.04
CA ARG A 232 4.05 31.55 -0.39
C ARG A 232 4.29 32.17 -1.77
N TYR A 233 3.50 31.77 -2.78
CA TYR A 233 3.68 32.17 -4.17
C TYR A 233 2.65 33.19 -4.66
N GLY A 234 1.62 33.49 -3.89
CA GLY A 234 0.44 34.21 -4.36
C GLY A 234 -0.40 33.42 -5.35
N TRP A 235 -1.46 34.01 -5.90
CA TRP A 235 -2.34 33.31 -6.83
C TRP A 235 -1.65 32.95 -8.13
N ASP A 236 -1.06 33.93 -8.81
CA ASP A 236 -0.41 33.68 -10.10
C ASP A 236 0.80 32.78 -10.02
N GLY A 237 1.64 32.95 -8.99
CA GLY A 237 2.78 32.07 -8.75
C GLY A 237 2.37 30.63 -8.45
N THR A 238 1.24 30.43 -7.75
CA THR A 238 0.70 29.08 -7.53
C THR A 238 0.27 28.44 -8.85
N LEU A 239 -0.42 29.17 -9.73
CA LEU A 239 -0.80 28.66 -11.05
C LEU A 239 0.44 28.30 -11.89
N VAL A 240 1.49 29.14 -11.85
CA VAL A 240 2.77 28.83 -12.51
C VAL A 240 3.38 27.53 -11.97
N GLN A 241 3.41 27.31 -10.65
CA GLN A 241 3.93 26.06 -10.09
C GLN A 241 3.12 24.84 -10.54
N PHE A 242 1.79 24.94 -10.66
CA PHE A 242 0.97 23.84 -11.20
C PHE A 242 1.24 23.58 -12.69
N GLN A 243 1.45 24.63 -13.49
CA GLN A 243 1.85 24.48 -14.89
C GLN A 243 3.21 23.79 -15.02
N LEU A 244 4.21 24.25 -14.26
CA LEU A 244 5.54 23.63 -14.23
C LEU A 244 5.49 22.16 -13.81
N TRP A 245 4.61 21.81 -12.86
CA TRP A 245 4.35 20.44 -12.48
C TRP A 245 3.79 19.60 -13.63
N SER A 246 2.73 20.09 -14.28
CA SER A 246 2.11 19.43 -15.43
C SER A 246 3.12 19.20 -16.57
N ASP A 247 3.91 20.21 -16.90
CA ASP A 247 4.97 20.13 -17.90
C ASP A 247 6.07 19.14 -17.53
N THR A 248 6.42 19.08 -16.23
CA THR A 248 7.40 18.13 -15.73
C THR A 248 6.90 16.69 -15.87
N LEU A 249 5.64 16.43 -15.53
CA LEU A 249 5.04 15.10 -15.71
C LEU A 249 4.97 14.73 -17.20
N ALA A 250 4.53 15.62 -18.07
CA ALA A 250 4.41 15.38 -19.50
C ALA A 250 5.76 15.04 -20.15
N ARG A 251 6.84 15.68 -19.71
CA ARG A 251 8.19 15.46 -20.26
C ARG A 251 8.89 14.24 -19.66
N THR A 252 8.70 13.98 -18.35
CA THR A 252 9.52 12.99 -17.64
C THR A 252 8.84 11.65 -17.46
N THR A 253 7.54 11.51 -17.75
CA THR A 253 6.82 10.24 -17.60
C THR A 253 6.97 9.33 -18.83
N PRO A 254 6.75 9.80 -20.05
CA PRO A 254 6.80 8.94 -21.25
C PRO A 254 8.13 8.22 -21.48
N PRO A 255 9.30 8.83 -21.26
CA PRO A 255 10.59 8.15 -21.44
C PRO A 255 10.82 6.97 -20.50
N TRP A 256 10.12 6.95 -19.33
CA TRP A 256 10.26 5.89 -18.34
C TRP A 256 9.24 4.77 -18.48
N ALA A 257 8.19 4.95 -19.30
CA ALA A 257 7.06 4.03 -19.39
C ALA A 257 7.49 2.61 -19.78
N LEU A 258 8.43 2.44 -20.70
CA LEU A 258 8.89 1.12 -21.20
C LEU A 258 10.25 0.69 -20.66
N GLN A 259 10.83 1.42 -19.71
CA GLN A 259 12.07 1.00 -19.06
C GLN A 259 11.87 -0.24 -18.17
N SER A 260 12.93 -1.01 -17.98
CA SER A 260 12.92 -2.27 -17.24
C SER A 260 12.36 -2.14 -15.82
N ASN A 261 12.56 -1.01 -15.13
CA ASN A 261 12.07 -0.79 -13.77
C ASN A 261 10.55 -0.57 -13.66
N THR A 262 9.87 -0.26 -14.78
CA THR A 262 8.43 0.01 -14.78
C THR A 262 7.64 -1.29 -14.96
N GLN A 263 6.83 -1.64 -13.97
CA GLN A 263 6.22 -2.96 -13.79
C GLN A 263 4.70 -2.88 -13.58
N GLY A 264 4.00 -1.93 -14.23
CA GLY A 264 2.54 -1.77 -14.15
C GLY A 264 1.78 -2.47 -15.28
N LEU A 265 0.47 -2.65 -15.14
CA LEU A 265 -0.40 -3.18 -16.20
C LEU A 265 -0.42 -2.29 -17.45
N PRO A 266 -0.48 -0.95 -17.38
CA PRO A 266 -0.35 -0.11 -18.57
C PRO A 266 0.93 -0.39 -19.35
N THR A 267 2.04 -0.63 -18.64
CA THR A 267 3.33 -0.97 -19.26
C THR A 267 3.32 -2.34 -19.92
N VAL A 268 2.60 -3.33 -19.36
CA VAL A 268 2.41 -4.63 -20.03
C VAL A 268 1.69 -4.45 -21.37
N LEU A 269 0.61 -3.65 -21.39
CA LEU A 269 -0.15 -3.36 -22.60
C LEU A 269 0.70 -2.62 -23.64
N LEU A 270 1.46 -1.63 -23.23
CA LEU A 270 2.36 -0.87 -24.10
C LEU A 270 3.48 -1.75 -24.67
N ALA A 271 4.02 -2.68 -23.90
CA ALA A 271 5.08 -3.60 -24.33
C ALA A 271 4.62 -4.61 -25.40
N LEU A 272 3.31 -4.77 -25.63
CA LEU A 272 2.76 -5.54 -26.75
C LEU A 272 2.85 -4.79 -28.09
N VAL A 273 2.99 -3.47 -28.05
CA VAL A 273 2.95 -2.60 -29.23
C VAL A 273 4.30 -1.94 -29.50
N TYR A 274 5.03 -1.60 -28.45
CA TYR A 274 6.27 -0.83 -28.52
C TYR A 274 7.47 -1.64 -28.05
N PRO A 275 8.62 -1.53 -28.72
CA PRO A 275 9.86 -2.13 -28.24
C PRO A 275 10.34 -1.46 -26.92
N PRO A 276 11.20 -2.15 -26.15
CA PRO A 276 11.80 -1.59 -24.93
C PRO A 276 12.50 -0.25 -25.18
N ASP A 277 12.57 0.57 -24.15
CA ASP A 277 13.24 1.87 -24.11
C ASP A 277 12.70 2.90 -25.16
N THR A 278 11.54 2.64 -25.76
CA THR A 278 10.85 3.59 -26.65
C THR A 278 10.16 4.67 -25.84
N VAL A 279 10.22 5.91 -26.31
CA VAL A 279 9.40 7.02 -25.77
C VAL A 279 7.98 6.87 -26.27
N VAL A 280 7.05 6.55 -25.38
CA VAL A 280 5.65 6.30 -25.72
C VAL A 280 4.91 7.62 -25.93
N PRO A 281 4.10 7.76 -27.00
CA PRO A 281 3.21 8.92 -27.16
C PRO A 281 2.28 9.08 -25.95
N PRO A 282 2.06 10.30 -25.44
CA PRO A 282 1.21 10.52 -24.25
C PRO A 282 -0.22 9.99 -24.42
N GLY A 283 -0.79 10.05 -25.64
CA GLY A 283 -2.12 9.50 -25.94
C GLY A 283 -2.19 7.99 -25.74
N ASP A 284 -1.20 7.23 -26.22
CA ASP A 284 -1.15 5.78 -26.11
C ASP A 284 -0.91 5.33 -24.68
N MET A 285 -0.11 6.10 -23.93
CA MET A 285 0.08 5.86 -22.51
C MET A 285 -1.23 6.06 -21.73
N SER A 286 -1.98 7.12 -22.03
CA SER A 286 -3.29 7.38 -21.44
C SER A 286 -4.32 6.31 -21.82
N LEU A 287 -4.30 5.85 -23.07
CA LEU A 287 -5.17 4.76 -23.53
C LEU A 287 -4.84 3.45 -22.82
N ALA A 288 -3.58 3.07 -22.73
CA ALA A 288 -3.16 1.87 -22.01
C ALA A 288 -3.57 1.92 -20.53
N GLN A 289 -3.44 3.06 -19.89
CA GLN A 289 -3.88 3.27 -18.51
C GLN A 289 -5.40 3.18 -18.38
N ALA A 290 -6.17 3.76 -19.31
CA ALA A 290 -7.62 3.66 -19.32
C ALA A 290 -8.10 2.21 -19.52
N VAL A 291 -7.49 1.47 -20.47
CA VAL A 291 -7.80 0.04 -20.69
C VAL A 291 -7.50 -0.78 -19.43
N ALA A 292 -6.32 -0.61 -18.82
CA ALA A 292 -5.97 -1.30 -17.59
C ALA A 292 -6.96 -0.98 -16.45
N MET A 293 -7.40 0.27 -16.33
CA MET A 293 -8.40 0.71 -15.36
C MET A 293 -9.77 0.04 -15.60
N VAL A 294 -10.24 0.03 -16.84
CA VAL A 294 -11.53 -0.60 -17.21
C VAL A 294 -11.48 -2.10 -16.90
N LEU A 295 -10.42 -2.81 -17.26
CA LEU A 295 -10.25 -4.24 -16.96
C LEU A 295 -10.23 -4.49 -15.45
N PHE A 296 -9.52 -3.68 -14.70
CA PHE A 296 -9.45 -3.78 -13.23
C PHE A 296 -10.84 -3.56 -12.60
N VAL A 297 -11.52 -2.49 -12.96
CA VAL A 297 -12.86 -2.17 -12.43
C VAL A 297 -13.87 -3.26 -12.81
N ALA A 298 -13.84 -3.74 -14.06
CA ALA A 298 -14.69 -4.86 -14.50
C ALA A 298 -14.45 -6.12 -13.67
N ALA A 299 -13.18 -6.46 -13.38
CA ALA A 299 -12.84 -7.61 -12.54
C ALA A 299 -13.32 -7.43 -11.09
N VAL A 300 -13.21 -6.23 -10.52
CA VAL A 300 -13.75 -5.93 -9.18
C VAL A 300 -15.27 -6.01 -9.14
N VAL A 301 -15.96 -5.42 -10.13
CA VAL A 301 -17.42 -5.49 -10.24
C VAL A 301 -17.90 -6.94 -10.42
N TRP A 302 -17.19 -7.73 -11.22
CA TRP A 302 -17.47 -9.15 -11.41
C TRP A 302 -17.30 -9.95 -10.11
N ALA A 303 -16.22 -9.73 -9.36
CA ALA A 303 -15.90 -10.48 -8.15
C ALA A 303 -16.76 -10.08 -6.93
N ARG A 304 -17.23 -8.83 -6.87
CA ARG A 304 -18.01 -8.27 -5.76
C ARG A 304 -17.34 -8.50 -4.39
N PRO A 305 -16.09 -8.05 -4.20
CA PRO A 305 -15.38 -8.27 -2.94
C PRO A 305 -16.08 -7.63 -1.75
N GLY A 306 -15.95 -8.24 -0.58
CA GLY A 306 -16.32 -7.60 0.69
C GLY A 306 -15.49 -6.35 0.98
N PRO A 307 -15.89 -5.52 1.98
CA PRO A 307 -15.20 -4.25 2.25
C PRO A 307 -13.70 -4.40 2.52
N ALA A 308 -13.29 -5.37 3.32
CA ALA A 308 -11.89 -5.61 3.65
C ALA A 308 -11.07 -6.07 2.43
N ASP A 309 -11.66 -6.96 1.62
CA ASP A 309 -11.05 -7.44 0.38
C ASP A 309 -10.94 -6.32 -0.65
N LEU A 310 -11.98 -5.48 -0.77
CA LEU A 310 -11.98 -4.32 -1.67
C LEU A 310 -10.85 -3.34 -1.32
N ILE A 311 -10.63 -3.08 -0.03
CA ILE A 311 -9.50 -2.25 0.43
C ILE A 311 -8.18 -2.86 -0.03
N ALA A 312 -7.97 -4.17 0.20
CA ALA A 312 -6.75 -4.87 -0.20
C ALA A 312 -6.52 -4.85 -1.71
N VAL A 313 -7.60 -5.06 -2.49
CA VAL A 313 -7.59 -4.99 -3.97
C VAL A 313 -7.26 -3.57 -4.44
N CYS A 314 -7.87 -2.53 -3.85
CA CYS A 314 -7.56 -1.14 -4.18
C CYS A 314 -6.09 -0.79 -3.86
N CYS A 315 -5.54 -1.26 -2.74
CA CYS A 315 -4.14 -1.03 -2.40
C CYS A 315 -3.18 -1.57 -3.49
N LEU A 316 -3.37 -2.81 -3.94
CA LEU A 316 -2.59 -3.35 -5.06
C LEU A 316 -2.88 -2.59 -6.36
N GLY A 317 -4.14 -2.24 -6.62
CA GLY A 317 -4.57 -1.50 -7.81
C GLY A 317 -3.85 -0.17 -7.98
N VAL A 318 -3.58 0.57 -6.90
CA VAL A 318 -2.79 1.81 -6.92
C VAL A 318 -1.42 1.60 -7.58
N THR A 319 -0.78 0.46 -7.34
CA THR A 319 0.49 0.10 -7.98
C THR A 319 0.27 -0.43 -9.40
N LEU A 320 -0.58 -1.44 -9.58
CA LEU A 320 -0.77 -2.09 -10.87
C LEU A 320 -1.24 -1.15 -11.97
N LEU A 321 -2.06 -0.14 -11.64
CA LEU A 321 -2.60 0.81 -12.61
C LEU A 321 -1.75 2.07 -12.77
N SER A 322 -0.67 2.21 -12.00
CA SER A 322 0.26 3.33 -12.16
C SER A 322 1.03 3.18 -13.47
N PRO A 323 1.12 4.25 -14.27
CA PRO A 323 1.92 4.23 -15.50
C PRO A 323 3.42 4.09 -15.24
N LEU A 324 3.87 4.43 -14.04
CA LEU A 324 5.24 4.27 -13.56
C LEU A 324 5.28 3.43 -12.28
N ALA A 325 4.72 2.23 -12.32
CA ALA A 325 4.79 1.31 -11.19
C ALA A 325 6.20 0.74 -11.05
N TRP A 326 6.93 1.16 -10.03
CA TRP A 326 8.25 0.62 -9.71
C TRP A 326 8.17 -0.53 -8.71
N ARG A 327 9.26 -1.30 -8.60
CA ARG A 327 9.32 -2.43 -7.66
C ARG A 327 9.04 -2.04 -6.21
N ALA A 328 9.49 -0.85 -5.77
CA ALA A 328 9.20 -0.30 -4.45
C ALA A 328 7.69 -0.16 -4.18
N ASN A 329 6.92 0.26 -5.19
CA ASN A 329 5.51 0.53 -5.04
C ASN A 329 4.67 -0.71 -4.66
N TYR A 330 5.19 -1.92 -4.87
CA TYR A 330 4.53 -3.17 -4.47
C TYR A 330 4.45 -3.39 -2.95
N VAL A 331 5.03 -2.52 -2.13
CA VAL A 331 4.72 -2.41 -0.69
C VAL A 331 3.22 -2.24 -0.46
N LEU A 332 2.51 -1.55 -1.38
CA LEU A 332 1.06 -1.39 -1.35
C LEU A 332 0.28 -2.72 -1.47
N ALA A 333 0.91 -3.78 -1.99
CA ALA A 333 0.29 -5.11 -2.06
C ALA A 333 0.17 -5.81 -0.69
N TRP A 334 0.74 -5.26 0.38
CA TRP A 334 0.83 -5.91 1.70
C TRP A 334 -0.51 -6.45 2.21
N PRO A 335 -1.66 -5.73 2.16
CA PRO A 335 -2.94 -6.27 2.63
C PRO A 335 -3.42 -7.47 1.80
N LEU A 336 -3.21 -7.45 0.48
CA LEU A 336 -3.63 -8.53 -0.41
C LEU A 336 -2.76 -9.78 -0.22
N ILE A 337 -1.43 -9.63 -0.12
CA ILE A 337 -0.51 -10.72 0.17
C ILE A 337 -0.84 -11.34 1.53
N ARG A 338 -1.15 -10.52 2.52
CA ARG A 338 -1.58 -11.00 3.83
C ARG A 338 -2.83 -11.85 3.73
N ALA A 339 -3.87 -11.39 3.03
CA ALA A 339 -5.09 -12.16 2.82
C ALA A 339 -4.80 -13.51 2.13
N ALA A 340 -3.90 -13.52 1.12
CA ALA A 340 -3.45 -14.72 0.45
C ALA A 340 -2.75 -15.71 1.40
N VAL A 341 -1.87 -15.22 2.26
CA VAL A 341 -1.13 -16.01 3.27
C VAL A 341 -2.10 -16.58 4.32
N GLU A 342 -3.04 -15.78 4.83
CA GLU A 342 -4.03 -16.19 5.83
C GLU A 342 -5.04 -17.21 5.29
N SER A 343 -5.35 -17.17 4.00
CA SER A 343 -6.24 -18.13 3.36
C SER A 343 -5.71 -19.57 3.43
N ARG A 344 -4.38 -19.77 3.53
CA ARG A 344 -3.67 -21.06 3.50
C ARG A 344 -3.99 -21.94 2.28
N HIS A 345 -4.67 -21.40 1.28
CA HIS A 345 -4.92 -22.12 0.03
C HIS A 345 -3.62 -22.31 -0.75
N ARG A 346 -3.35 -23.56 -1.17
CA ARG A 346 -2.12 -23.88 -1.92
C ARG A 346 -1.84 -22.96 -3.12
N PRO A 347 -2.80 -22.67 -4.02
CA PRO A 347 -2.54 -21.75 -5.13
C PRO A 347 -2.08 -20.35 -4.67
N ASN A 348 -2.68 -19.82 -3.61
CA ASN A 348 -2.32 -18.50 -3.08
C ASN A 348 -0.89 -18.52 -2.51
N LEU A 349 -0.53 -19.56 -1.74
CA LEU A 349 0.80 -19.69 -1.17
C LEU A 349 1.87 -19.89 -2.26
N VAL A 350 1.57 -20.64 -3.32
CA VAL A 350 2.47 -20.78 -4.48
C VAL A 350 2.70 -19.43 -5.15
N LEU A 351 1.65 -18.64 -5.38
CA LEU A 351 1.79 -17.30 -5.98
C LEU A 351 2.55 -16.33 -5.08
N VAL A 352 2.32 -16.37 -3.75
CA VAL A 352 3.10 -15.58 -2.79
C VAL A 352 4.59 -16.00 -2.81
N ALA A 353 4.88 -17.29 -2.88
CA ALA A 353 6.25 -17.79 -3.01
C ALA A 353 6.89 -17.35 -4.33
N LEU A 354 6.14 -17.37 -5.44
CA LEU A 354 6.61 -16.86 -6.73
C LEU A 354 6.88 -15.36 -6.70
N ILE A 355 6.07 -14.57 -6.00
CA ILE A 355 6.30 -13.14 -5.79
C ILE A 355 7.62 -12.93 -5.04
N ALA A 356 7.82 -13.63 -3.92
CA ALA A 356 9.05 -13.55 -3.15
C ALA A 356 10.28 -13.96 -3.98
N LEU A 357 10.17 -15.08 -4.70
CA LEU A 357 11.23 -15.60 -5.54
C LEU A 357 11.56 -14.65 -6.69
N THR A 358 10.54 -14.11 -7.37
CA THR A 358 10.71 -13.09 -8.43
C THR A 358 11.46 -11.89 -7.87
N GLY A 359 11.08 -11.40 -6.68
CA GLY A 359 11.71 -10.26 -6.04
C GLY A 359 13.19 -10.48 -5.73
N VAL A 360 13.55 -11.68 -5.28
CA VAL A 360 14.93 -12.02 -4.93
C VAL A 360 15.76 -12.32 -6.18
N LEU A 361 15.25 -13.18 -7.08
CA LEU A 361 15.99 -13.59 -8.27
C LEU A 361 16.16 -12.45 -9.27
N VAL A 362 15.10 -11.69 -9.54
CA VAL A 362 15.13 -10.60 -10.52
C VAL A 362 15.72 -9.34 -9.84
N SER A 363 16.95 -9.47 -9.39
CA SER A 363 17.73 -8.41 -8.76
C SER A 363 19.19 -8.48 -9.24
N ASP A 364 19.92 -7.40 -9.11
CA ASP A 364 21.34 -7.35 -9.47
C ASP A 364 22.17 -8.35 -8.65
N SER A 365 21.76 -8.65 -7.43
CA SER A 365 22.40 -9.64 -6.56
C SER A 365 22.01 -11.09 -6.90
N GLY A 366 20.86 -11.31 -7.55
CA GLY A 366 20.36 -12.62 -7.95
C GLY A 366 20.89 -13.03 -9.31
N LEU A 367 20.31 -12.45 -10.37
CA LEU A 367 20.67 -12.78 -11.76
C LEU A 367 21.85 -11.97 -12.31
N GLY A 368 22.36 -10.98 -11.57
CA GLY A 368 23.27 -9.97 -12.10
C GLY A 368 22.51 -8.85 -12.84
N ALA A 369 23.16 -7.70 -13.01
CA ALA A 369 22.51 -6.48 -13.53
C ALA A 369 21.97 -6.65 -14.96
N GLU A 370 22.71 -7.30 -15.83
CA GLU A 370 22.33 -7.48 -17.23
C GLU A 370 21.12 -8.40 -17.39
N TRP A 371 21.17 -9.61 -16.84
CA TRP A 371 20.07 -10.58 -16.87
C TRP A 371 18.84 -10.09 -16.13
N SER A 372 19.02 -9.46 -14.98
CA SER A 372 17.92 -8.84 -14.24
C SER A 372 17.19 -7.81 -15.11
N ARG A 373 17.94 -6.94 -15.83
CA ARG A 373 17.37 -5.96 -16.74
C ARG A 373 16.57 -6.63 -17.87
N HIS A 374 17.10 -7.67 -18.52
CA HIS A 374 16.40 -8.40 -19.58
C HIS A 374 15.10 -9.05 -19.09
N VAL A 375 15.14 -9.75 -17.94
CA VAL A 375 13.94 -10.36 -17.36
C VAL A 375 12.90 -9.33 -16.95
N LEU A 376 13.31 -8.18 -16.42
CA LEU A 376 12.40 -7.09 -16.05
C LEU A 376 11.64 -6.50 -17.25
N LEU A 377 12.18 -6.58 -18.49
CA LEU A 377 11.46 -6.15 -19.68
C LEU A 377 10.20 -7.00 -19.94
N TRP A 378 10.11 -8.21 -19.43
CA TRP A 378 8.92 -9.07 -19.52
C TRP A 378 7.87 -8.75 -18.45
N ARG A 379 8.08 -7.74 -17.62
CA ARG A 379 7.16 -7.24 -16.58
C ARG A 379 6.73 -8.31 -15.56
N PRO A 380 7.65 -9.15 -15.05
CA PRO A 380 7.30 -10.30 -14.22
C PRO A 380 6.53 -9.92 -12.95
N PHE A 381 6.81 -8.77 -12.35
CA PHE A 381 6.06 -8.31 -11.18
C PHE A 381 4.59 -8.02 -11.53
N ALA A 382 4.33 -7.25 -12.60
CA ALA A 382 2.96 -7.00 -13.04
C ALA A 382 2.20 -8.30 -13.28
N LEU A 383 2.84 -9.28 -13.94
CA LEU A 383 2.21 -10.56 -14.29
C LEU A 383 1.89 -11.41 -13.05
N VAL A 384 2.85 -11.58 -12.13
CA VAL A 384 2.66 -12.44 -10.94
C VAL A 384 1.64 -11.82 -9.97
N TYR A 385 1.69 -10.49 -9.75
CA TYR A 385 0.69 -9.83 -8.89
C TYR A 385 -0.70 -9.81 -9.53
N THR A 386 -0.79 -9.71 -10.86
CA THR A 386 -2.06 -9.83 -11.58
C THR A 386 -2.62 -11.25 -11.47
N ALA A 387 -1.78 -12.28 -11.61
CA ALA A 387 -2.20 -13.67 -11.41
C ALA A 387 -2.75 -13.89 -10.00
N LEU A 388 -2.09 -13.39 -8.96
CA LEU A 388 -2.59 -13.47 -7.59
C LEU A 388 -3.94 -12.74 -7.45
N LEU A 389 -4.06 -11.54 -8.01
CA LEU A 389 -5.29 -10.76 -7.99
C LEU A 389 -6.46 -11.54 -8.62
N ILE A 390 -6.25 -12.12 -9.81
CA ILE A 390 -7.27 -12.92 -10.52
C ILE A 390 -7.71 -14.14 -9.70
N VAL A 391 -6.74 -14.86 -9.11
CA VAL A 391 -7.05 -16.03 -8.27
C VAL A 391 -7.87 -15.62 -7.05
N LEU A 392 -7.48 -14.57 -6.34
CA LEU A 392 -8.22 -14.10 -5.16
C LEU A 392 -9.61 -13.57 -5.53
N LEU A 393 -9.74 -12.76 -6.59
CA LEU A 393 -11.04 -12.30 -7.06
C LEU A 393 -11.97 -13.46 -7.46
N SER A 394 -11.42 -14.51 -8.10
CA SER A 394 -12.16 -15.71 -8.45
C SER A 394 -12.63 -16.48 -7.20
N GLN A 395 -11.82 -16.55 -6.15
CA GLN A 395 -12.19 -17.13 -4.87
C GLN A 395 -13.28 -16.31 -4.17
N MET A 396 -13.14 -15.00 -4.12
CA MET A 396 -14.15 -14.07 -3.57
C MET A 396 -15.48 -14.25 -4.28
N ARG A 397 -15.48 -14.35 -5.62
CA ARG A 397 -16.69 -14.61 -6.41
C ARG A 397 -17.38 -15.92 -6.02
N ARG A 398 -16.62 -17.01 -5.82
CA ARG A 398 -17.16 -18.34 -5.45
C ARG A 398 -17.72 -18.37 -4.03
N MET A 399 -17.11 -17.60 -3.12
CA MET A 399 -17.57 -17.52 -1.72
C MET A 399 -18.73 -16.54 -1.53
N GLY A 400 -19.05 -15.75 -2.57
CA GLY A 400 -19.94 -14.60 -2.44
C GLY A 400 -21.41 -14.93 -2.43
N ALA A 401 -22.12 -14.25 -1.68
CA ALA A 401 -23.34 -13.52 -1.55
C ALA A 401 -23.99 -13.54 -0.14
N PRO A 402 -23.81 -14.55 0.77
CA PRO A 402 -24.44 -14.48 2.10
C PRO A 402 -23.70 -13.59 3.12
N ARG A 403 -22.43 -13.22 2.87
CA ARG A 403 -21.58 -12.52 3.85
C ARG A 403 -21.81 -11.00 4.01
N ALA A 404 -22.54 -10.37 3.09
CA ALA A 404 -22.71 -8.90 3.09
C ALA A 404 -23.39 -8.34 4.37
N VAL A 405 -24.19 -9.16 5.08
CA VAL A 405 -24.86 -8.75 6.32
C VAL A 405 -23.96 -8.94 7.55
N ALA A 406 -23.16 -10.01 7.59
CA ALA A 406 -22.27 -10.30 8.72
C ALA A 406 -21.08 -9.33 8.81
N ASP A 407 -20.59 -8.83 7.67
CA ASP A 407 -19.44 -7.93 7.62
C ASP A 407 -19.77 -6.51 8.13
N ALA A 408 -21.01 -6.04 7.98
CA ALA A 408 -21.43 -4.75 8.53
C ALA A 408 -21.38 -4.72 10.07
N ASP A 409 -21.78 -5.85 10.71
CA ASP A 409 -21.74 -6.01 12.17
C ASP A 409 -20.30 -6.18 12.71
N ALA A 410 -19.41 -6.81 11.96
CA ALA A 410 -18.03 -7.03 12.37
C ALA A 410 -17.19 -5.75 12.39
N VAL A 411 -17.38 -4.86 11.40
CA VAL A 411 -16.68 -3.57 11.34
C VAL A 411 -17.17 -2.62 12.44
N SER A 412 -18.45 -2.70 12.82
CA SER A 412 -19.03 -1.89 13.92
C SER A 412 -18.48 -2.24 15.30
N ARG A 413 -17.96 -3.46 15.48
CA ARG A 413 -17.40 -3.99 16.74
C ARG A 413 -15.92 -3.70 16.97
N LEU A 414 -15.23 -3.03 16.00
CA LEU A 414 -13.83 -2.65 16.20
C LEU A 414 -13.71 -1.67 17.39
N PRO A 415 -12.81 -1.89 18.35
CA PRO A 415 -12.69 -1.05 19.53
C PRO A 415 -12.40 0.41 19.15
N ARG A 416 -13.12 1.35 19.80
CA ARG A 416 -12.96 2.81 19.61
C ARG A 416 -11.65 3.30 20.24
N CYS A 417 -10.49 2.80 19.80
CA CYS A 417 -9.19 3.10 20.40
C CYS A 417 -8.66 4.53 20.17
N PHE A 418 -9.43 5.45 19.57
CA PHE A 418 -9.04 6.85 19.38
C PHE A 418 -10.11 7.85 19.82
N GLY A 419 -11.01 7.42 20.73
CA GLY A 419 -11.99 8.29 21.36
C GLY A 419 -11.54 8.69 22.78
N GLY A 420 -10.34 9.23 22.93
CA GLY A 420 -9.96 10.03 24.09
C GLY A 420 -10.65 11.37 23.95
N GLY A 421 -11.76 11.59 24.69
CA GLY A 421 -12.49 12.83 24.70
C GLY A 421 -11.59 13.98 25.15
N LEU A 422 -11.52 15.00 24.33
CA LEU A 422 -11.52 16.36 24.85
C LEU A 422 -13.01 16.73 24.91
N ALA A 423 -13.58 16.64 26.10
CA ALA A 423 -14.84 17.27 26.45
C ALA A 423 -14.66 18.80 26.44
N PRO A 424 -15.73 19.58 26.25
CA PRO A 424 -15.72 21.00 25.93
C PRO A 424 -15.04 21.87 26.97
#